data_e7d5755d9e9b41d48ba1670551b6bc16
#
_entry.id   e7d5755d9e9b41d48ba1670551b6bc16
#
_cell.length_a   1.000
_cell.length_b   1.000
_cell.length_c   1.000
_cell.angle_alpha   90.00
_cell.angle_beta   90.00
_cell.angle_gamma   90.00
#
_symmetry.space_group_name_H-M   'P 1'
#
loop_
_entity.id
_entity.type
_entity.pdbx_description
1 polymer ?
#
loop_
_entity_poly.entity_id
_entity_poly.type
_entity_poly.pdbx_seq_one_letter_code
_entity_poly.pdbx_strand_id
1 'polypeptide(L)'
;ATRSSVGQPGDGGRVLRKGEPFPDDLKPKNPQYLDGGVWRYHPTKDRFEIVAHGFSNPWGLDFDDHGQMFITACVIPHLWHVIPGGIYHRQGGRHVSPHVYDDIKTIADHRHRSAHGGARIYLADEFPAAYRDRIFMANLHERALLTDILVPKGSGFVGKHGDDAVLANDPQWIGFSVEIGPDGAVYILDWHDADICGNAVNHKD
;
A
#
# COMPACT_ATOMS: atom_id res chain seq x y z
N ALA A 1 -5.93 5.99 -12.93
CA ALA A 1 -5.43 6.70 -11.75
C ALA A 1 -6.36 7.88 -11.47
N THR A 2 -7.07 7.85 -10.37
CA THR A 2 -7.90 8.97 -9.91
C THR A 2 -7.00 10.02 -9.27
N ARG A 3 -7.09 11.25 -9.75
CA ARG A 3 -6.47 12.38 -9.05
C ARG A 3 -7.19 12.58 -7.74
N SER A 4 -6.48 12.48 -6.64
CA SER A 4 -7.02 12.79 -5.32
C SER A 4 -6.64 14.23 -4.96
N SER A 5 -7.63 15.07 -4.68
CA SER A 5 -7.41 16.33 -4.00
C SER A 5 -7.75 16.13 -2.53
N VAL A 6 -6.87 16.53 -1.66
CA VAL A 6 -7.11 16.47 -0.22
C VAL A 6 -7.40 17.90 0.24
N GLY A 7 -8.60 18.11 0.80
CA GLY A 7 -9.00 19.36 1.41
C GLY A 7 -8.25 19.64 2.72
N GLN A 8 -8.20 20.89 3.16
CA GLN A 8 -7.69 21.20 4.48
C GLN A 8 -8.67 20.77 5.57
N PRO A 9 -8.19 20.31 6.73
CA PRO A 9 -9.06 19.98 7.87
C PRO A 9 -9.80 21.23 8.38
N GLY A 10 -11.03 21.03 8.80
CA GLY A 10 -11.91 22.11 9.29
C GLY A 10 -13.10 22.39 8.37
N ASP A 11 -13.19 21.77 7.22
CA ASP A 11 -14.27 21.96 6.24
C ASP A 11 -15.62 21.32 6.65
N GLY A 12 -15.82 21.12 7.94
CA GLY A 12 -17.16 20.96 8.54
C GLY A 12 -17.96 19.72 8.16
N GLY A 13 -17.33 18.62 7.78
CA GLY A 13 -17.98 17.30 7.72
C GLY A 13 -19.26 17.20 6.86
N ARG A 14 -19.42 18.03 5.82
CA ARG A 14 -20.56 17.95 4.92
C ARG A 14 -20.50 16.69 4.06
N VAL A 15 -21.51 15.85 4.15
CA VAL A 15 -21.65 14.68 3.31
C VAL A 15 -22.21 15.09 1.94
N LEU A 16 -21.42 14.90 0.89
CA LEU A 16 -21.86 15.10 -0.49
C LEU A 16 -22.50 13.80 -1.02
N ARG A 17 -23.63 13.92 -1.71
CA ARG A 17 -24.26 12.80 -2.40
C ARG A 17 -23.59 12.57 -3.75
N LYS A 18 -23.69 11.34 -4.24
CA LYS A 18 -23.17 10.99 -5.59
C LYS A 18 -23.80 11.89 -6.64
N GLY A 19 -22.96 12.62 -7.41
CA GLY A 19 -23.41 13.53 -8.46
C GLY A 19 -23.58 14.97 -8.03
N GLU A 20 -23.49 15.29 -6.73
CA GLU A 20 -23.46 16.69 -6.29
C GLU A 20 -22.09 17.32 -6.62
N PRO A 21 -22.07 18.55 -7.17
CA PRO A 21 -20.82 19.25 -7.38
C PRO A 21 -20.18 19.59 -6.04
N PHE A 22 -18.86 19.53 -5.98
CA PHE A 22 -18.13 19.94 -4.78
C PHE A 22 -18.36 21.45 -4.54
N PRO A 23 -18.86 21.85 -3.35
CA PRO A 23 -19.14 23.24 -3.05
C PRO A 23 -17.92 24.14 -3.18
N ASP A 24 -18.10 25.33 -3.76
CA ASP A 24 -16.99 26.25 -4.01
C ASP A 24 -16.38 26.80 -2.71
N ASP A 25 -17.19 26.96 -1.67
CA ASP A 25 -16.78 27.37 -0.32
C ASP A 25 -15.90 26.33 0.41
N LEU A 26 -16.00 25.06 0.00
CA LEU A 26 -15.19 23.96 0.52
C LEU A 26 -13.95 23.66 -0.35
N LYS A 27 -13.78 24.33 -1.46
CA LYS A 27 -12.59 24.14 -2.29
C LYS A 27 -11.36 24.70 -1.59
N PRO A 28 -10.29 23.90 -1.43
CA PRO A 28 -9.07 24.38 -0.82
C PRO A 28 -8.47 25.53 -1.65
N LYS A 29 -8.01 26.59 -0.99
CA LYS A 29 -7.36 27.73 -1.66
C LYS A 29 -6.10 27.32 -2.42
N ASN A 30 -5.37 26.34 -1.88
CA ASN A 30 -4.15 25.78 -2.45
C ASN A 30 -4.24 24.24 -2.48
N PRO A 31 -4.96 23.67 -3.48
CA PRO A 31 -5.11 22.22 -3.56
C PRO A 31 -3.75 21.56 -3.80
N GLN A 32 -3.44 20.51 -3.01
CA GLN A 32 -2.32 19.64 -3.26
C GLN A 32 -2.79 18.49 -4.15
N TYR A 33 -2.09 18.27 -5.25
CA TYR A 33 -2.41 17.20 -6.18
C TYR A 33 -1.45 16.04 -5.98
N LEU A 34 -2.01 14.87 -5.76
CA LEU A 34 -1.27 13.63 -5.59
C LEU A 34 -1.81 12.59 -6.59
N ASP A 35 -0.96 12.19 -7.52
CA ASP A 35 -1.28 11.17 -8.52
C ASP A 35 -0.63 9.83 -8.12
N GLY A 36 -1.12 9.25 -7.03
CA GLY A 36 -0.50 8.18 -6.28
C GLY A 36 0.63 8.68 -5.38
N GLY A 37 0.82 8.05 -4.24
CA GLY A 37 1.88 8.41 -3.29
C GLY A 37 1.50 8.23 -1.83
N VAL A 38 2.36 8.73 -0.98
CA VAL A 38 2.17 8.75 0.47
C VAL A 38 1.97 10.17 0.93
N TRP A 39 1.01 10.34 1.80
CA TRP A 39 0.79 11.59 2.51
C TRP A 39 0.59 11.33 4.00
N ARG A 40 0.82 12.34 4.81
CA ARG A 40 0.57 12.30 6.25
C ARG A 40 -0.18 13.53 6.71
N TYR A 41 -0.94 13.38 7.76
CA TYR A 41 -1.65 14.46 8.41
C TYR A 41 -1.38 14.46 9.90
N HIS A 42 -1.07 15.64 10.45
CA HIS A 42 -0.83 15.84 11.87
C HIS A 42 -2.02 16.57 12.49
N PRO A 43 -2.91 15.91 13.24
CA PRO A 43 -4.19 16.47 13.64
C PRO A 43 -4.05 17.66 14.61
N THR A 44 -3.10 17.64 15.53
CA THR A 44 -2.93 18.75 16.50
C THR A 44 -2.23 19.98 15.92
N LYS A 45 -1.48 19.83 14.83
CA LYS A 45 -0.82 20.93 14.12
C LYS A 45 -1.60 21.36 12.89
N ASP A 46 -2.70 20.69 12.59
CA ASP A 46 -3.49 20.89 11.37
C ASP A 46 -2.60 20.95 10.11
N ARG A 47 -1.68 19.98 9.98
CA ARG A 47 -0.67 20.00 8.94
C ARG A 47 -0.76 18.76 8.07
N PHE A 48 -1.02 19.01 6.79
CA PHE A 48 -0.97 18.02 5.72
C PHE A 48 0.36 18.12 4.97
N GLU A 49 0.96 16.97 4.68
CA GLU A 49 2.22 16.89 3.92
C GLU A 49 2.19 15.70 2.97
N ILE A 50 2.65 15.92 1.74
CA ILE A 50 2.97 14.83 0.82
C ILE A 50 4.36 14.31 1.18
N VAL A 51 4.46 13.01 1.49
CA VAL A 51 5.71 12.36 1.88
C VAL A 51 6.48 11.89 0.66
N ALA A 52 5.78 11.27 -0.30
CA ALA A 52 6.38 10.76 -1.53
C ALA A 52 5.34 10.69 -2.64
N HIS A 53 5.80 10.78 -3.89
CA HIS A 53 4.96 10.68 -5.08
C HIS A 53 5.21 9.38 -5.85
N GLY A 54 4.24 8.95 -6.61
CA GLY A 54 4.38 7.83 -7.54
C GLY A 54 3.68 6.57 -7.05
N PHE A 55 4.33 5.43 -7.31
CA PHE A 55 3.77 4.09 -7.14
C PHE A 55 2.58 3.81 -8.07
N SER A 56 2.29 2.55 -8.29
CA SER A 56 1.10 2.13 -9.01
C SER A 56 0.23 1.35 -8.06
N ASN A 57 -0.93 1.93 -7.72
CA ASN A 57 -1.91 1.29 -6.87
C ASN A 57 -1.33 0.85 -5.50
N PRO A 58 -0.69 1.74 -4.72
CA PRO A 58 -0.18 1.41 -3.40
C PRO A 58 -1.36 1.00 -2.50
N TRP A 59 -1.19 -0.09 -1.75
CA TRP A 59 -2.25 -0.65 -0.91
C TRP A 59 -1.83 -0.77 0.55
N GLY A 60 -0.66 -1.35 0.82
CA GLY A 60 -0.16 -1.53 2.17
C GLY A 60 0.99 -0.58 2.49
N LEU A 61 1.08 -0.16 3.74
CA LEU A 61 2.16 0.67 4.27
C LEU A 61 2.46 0.25 5.69
N ASP A 62 3.75 0.06 6.00
CA ASP A 62 4.20 -0.18 7.36
C ASP A 62 5.63 0.33 7.60
N PHE A 63 6.05 0.31 8.86
CA PHE A 63 7.38 0.75 9.30
C PHE A 63 8.09 -0.38 10.02
N ASP A 64 9.41 -0.50 9.77
CA ASP A 64 10.25 -1.34 10.60
C ASP A 64 10.54 -0.70 11.98
N ASP A 65 11.23 -1.40 12.86
CA ASP A 65 11.58 -0.93 14.20
C ASP A 65 12.62 0.22 14.19
N HIS A 66 13.23 0.51 13.04
CA HIS A 66 14.10 1.67 12.82
C HIS A 66 13.36 2.87 12.21
N GLY A 67 12.05 2.75 11.98
CA GLY A 67 11.22 3.79 11.37
C GLY A 67 11.39 3.92 9.85
N GLN A 68 11.97 2.92 9.18
CA GLN A 68 12.00 2.87 7.73
C GLN A 68 10.63 2.51 7.19
N MET A 69 10.17 3.24 6.20
CA MET A 69 8.83 3.09 5.63
C MET A 69 8.86 2.18 4.41
N PHE A 70 7.95 1.21 4.38
CA PHE A 70 7.78 0.32 3.24
C PHE A 70 6.34 0.35 2.73
N ILE A 71 6.19 0.17 1.42
CA ILE A 71 4.89 0.10 0.76
C ILE A 71 4.83 -1.17 -0.08
N THR A 72 3.67 -1.82 -0.02
CA THR A 72 3.28 -2.81 -1.03
C THR A 72 2.32 -2.18 -2.03
N ALA A 73 2.43 -2.58 -3.29
CA ALA A 73 1.53 -2.18 -4.35
C ALA A 73 0.71 -3.39 -4.83
N CYS A 74 -0.55 -3.15 -5.16
CA CYS A 74 -1.43 -4.18 -5.71
C CYS A 74 -0.85 -4.82 -6.98
N VAL A 75 -0.17 -4.02 -7.81
CA VAL A 75 0.41 -4.43 -9.09
C VAL A 75 1.91 -4.71 -8.98
N ILE A 76 2.52 -5.23 -10.05
CA ILE A 76 3.95 -5.51 -10.14
C ILE A 76 4.66 -4.30 -10.76
N PRO A 77 5.78 -3.84 -10.19
CA PRO A 77 6.44 -4.34 -8.97
C PRO A 77 5.68 -3.98 -7.70
N HIS A 78 5.82 -4.84 -6.68
CA HIS A 78 4.95 -4.83 -5.51
C HIS A 78 5.55 -4.21 -4.26
N LEU A 79 6.88 -4.02 -4.15
CA LEU A 79 7.54 -3.63 -2.91
C LEU A 79 8.47 -2.43 -3.08
N TRP A 80 8.40 -1.49 -2.13
CA TRP A 80 9.11 -0.22 -2.18
C TRP A 80 9.61 0.20 -0.81
N HIS A 81 10.85 0.71 -0.74
CA HIS A 81 11.36 1.47 0.41
C HIS A 81 11.09 2.96 0.16
N VAL A 82 10.40 3.62 1.07
CA VAL A 82 9.93 4.99 0.89
C VAL A 82 10.83 5.99 1.60
N ILE A 83 11.36 6.92 0.84
CA ILE A 83 12.18 8.03 1.32
C ILE A 83 11.35 9.32 1.21
N PRO A 84 11.27 10.15 2.26
CA PRO A 84 10.58 11.44 2.17
C PRO A 84 11.12 12.31 1.03
N GLY A 85 10.22 12.88 0.24
CA GLY A 85 10.55 13.64 -0.98
C GLY A 85 10.82 12.78 -2.21
N GLY A 86 10.78 11.46 -2.09
CA GLY A 86 11.03 10.53 -3.19
C GLY A 86 9.95 10.61 -4.28
N ILE A 87 10.38 10.38 -5.53
CA ILE A 87 9.50 10.22 -6.69
C ILE A 87 9.73 8.83 -7.26
N TYR A 88 8.67 8.05 -7.25
CA TYR A 88 8.72 6.61 -7.50
C TYR A 88 8.14 6.26 -8.85
N HIS A 89 8.74 5.25 -9.47
CA HIS A 89 8.29 4.73 -10.74
C HIS A 89 6.82 4.29 -10.67
N ARG A 90 6.10 4.60 -11.75
CA ARG A 90 4.71 4.19 -11.93
C ARG A 90 4.59 3.29 -13.15
N GLN A 91 3.68 2.34 -13.07
CA GLN A 91 3.36 1.45 -14.19
C GLN A 91 2.68 2.19 -15.35
N GLY A 92 2.00 3.29 -15.03
CA GLY A 92 1.32 4.16 -15.99
C GLY A 92 0.96 5.49 -15.38
N GLY A 93 0.50 6.40 -16.20
CA GLY A 93 0.21 7.77 -15.81
C GLY A 93 1.41 8.70 -15.93
N ARG A 94 1.19 9.99 -15.69
CA ARG A 94 2.21 11.02 -15.80
C ARG A 94 2.70 11.41 -14.42
N HIS A 95 4.02 11.55 -14.26
CA HIS A 95 4.60 12.13 -13.04
C HIS A 95 4.22 13.60 -12.87
N VAL A 96 3.99 13.98 -11.62
CA VAL A 96 3.66 15.36 -11.26
C VAL A 96 4.90 16.28 -11.36
N SER A 97 6.08 15.73 -11.08
CA SER A 97 7.32 16.50 -11.16
C SER A 97 8.09 16.20 -12.44
N PRO A 98 8.27 17.22 -13.32
CA PRO A 98 9.07 17.06 -14.54
C PRO A 98 10.59 17.18 -14.28
N HIS A 99 11.02 17.39 -13.05
CA HIS A 99 12.39 17.76 -12.70
C HIS A 99 13.21 16.67 -12.04
N VAL A 100 12.82 15.41 -12.21
CA VAL A 100 13.60 14.25 -11.75
C VAL A 100 14.39 13.65 -12.90
N TYR A 101 15.63 13.22 -12.61
CA TYR A 101 16.46 12.55 -13.60
C TYR A 101 15.96 11.13 -13.89
N ASP A 102 15.58 10.42 -12.84
CA ASP A 102 15.01 9.08 -12.93
C ASP A 102 14.14 8.82 -11.69
N ASP A 103 13.14 7.97 -11.86
CA ASP A 103 12.27 7.56 -10.77
C ASP A 103 12.94 6.50 -9.91
N ILE A 104 12.70 6.55 -8.60
CA ILE A 104 13.14 5.51 -7.68
C ILE A 104 12.44 4.21 -8.05
N LYS A 105 13.23 3.16 -8.24
CA LYS A 105 12.73 1.84 -8.64
C LYS A 105 12.29 1.02 -7.43
N THR A 106 11.58 -0.06 -7.69
CA THR A 106 11.23 -1.08 -6.69
C THR A 106 12.49 -1.65 -6.03
N ILE A 107 12.33 -2.11 -4.80
CA ILE A 107 13.38 -2.87 -4.10
C ILE A 107 13.23 -4.39 -4.29
N ALA A 108 12.10 -4.87 -4.82
CA ALA A 108 11.89 -6.28 -5.07
C ALA A 108 12.83 -6.80 -6.17
N ASP A 109 13.59 -7.86 -5.87
CA ASP A 109 14.45 -8.57 -6.84
C ASP A 109 13.76 -9.77 -7.52
N HIS A 110 12.50 -9.98 -7.22
CA HIS A 110 11.65 -11.06 -7.71
C HIS A 110 10.26 -10.53 -8.10
N ARG A 111 9.39 -11.43 -8.55
CA ARG A 111 8.01 -11.11 -8.91
C ARG A 111 7.05 -12.14 -8.33
N HIS A 112 6.04 -11.66 -7.67
CA HIS A 112 4.81 -12.41 -7.39
C HIS A 112 3.79 -12.17 -8.50
N ARG A 113 2.78 -13.02 -8.57
CA ARG A 113 1.58 -12.69 -9.33
C ARG A 113 0.87 -11.52 -8.63
N SER A 114 0.35 -10.54 -9.35
CA SER A 114 -0.53 -9.54 -8.76
C SER A 114 -1.87 -10.23 -8.37
N ALA A 115 -2.69 -9.75 -7.47
CA ALA A 115 -2.57 -8.49 -6.77
C ALA A 115 -2.24 -8.72 -5.29
N HIS A 116 -1.51 -7.75 -4.72
CA HIS A 116 -1.15 -7.76 -3.30
C HIS A 116 -2.08 -6.83 -2.51
N GLY A 117 -2.47 -7.25 -1.31
CA GLY A 117 -3.27 -6.48 -0.38
C GLY A 117 -2.63 -6.43 1.01
N GLY A 118 -2.69 -5.26 1.64
CA GLY A 118 -2.09 -5.05 2.95
C GLY A 118 -0.56 -5.06 2.96
N ALA A 119 0.00 -4.66 4.07
CA ALA A 119 1.41 -4.83 4.42
C ALA A 119 1.58 -4.74 5.92
N ARG A 120 2.29 -5.68 6.52
CA ARG A 120 2.76 -5.58 7.91
C ARG A 120 4.15 -6.15 8.03
N ILE A 121 5.04 -5.43 8.68
CA ILE A 121 6.33 -5.94 9.08
C ILE A 121 6.14 -6.65 10.42
N TYR A 122 6.53 -7.92 10.47
CA TYR A 122 6.34 -8.73 11.66
C TYR A 122 7.41 -8.42 12.70
N LEU A 123 7.04 -7.71 13.75
CA LEU A 123 7.92 -7.32 14.86
C LEU A 123 7.59 -8.05 16.18
N ALA A 124 6.61 -8.94 16.15
CA ALA A 124 6.24 -9.78 17.29
C ALA A 124 7.09 -11.08 17.36
N ASP A 125 6.80 -11.97 18.29
CA ASP A 125 7.59 -13.17 18.62
C ASP A 125 6.79 -14.48 18.66
N GLU A 126 5.51 -14.46 18.28
CA GLU A 126 4.67 -15.66 18.22
C GLU A 126 4.99 -16.56 17.01
N PHE A 127 5.36 -15.96 15.87
CA PHE A 127 5.87 -16.72 14.72
C PHE A 127 7.33 -17.14 14.96
N PRO A 128 7.82 -18.20 14.29
CA PRO A 128 9.23 -18.57 14.34
C PRO A 128 10.15 -17.39 14.05
N ALA A 129 11.28 -17.34 14.74
CA ALA A 129 12.23 -16.20 14.64
C ALA A 129 12.65 -15.86 13.20
N ALA A 130 12.59 -16.83 12.28
CA ALA A 130 12.88 -16.60 10.86
C ALA A 130 11.89 -15.64 10.17
N TYR A 131 10.70 -15.41 10.74
CA TYR A 131 9.71 -14.51 10.20
C TYR A 131 9.83 -13.07 10.73
N ARG A 132 10.62 -12.86 11.78
CA ARG A 132 10.82 -11.52 12.31
C ARG A 132 11.47 -10.63 11.26
N ASP A 133 11.04 -9.37 11.23
CA ASP A 133 11.46 -8.33 10.29
C ASP A 133 11.11 -8.59 8.81
N ARG A 134 10.35 -9.65 8.52
CA ARG A 134 9.76 -9.84 7.18
C ARG A 134 8.52 -9.00 7.02
N ILE A 135 8.28 -8.54 5.80
CA ILE A 135 7.01 -7.91 5.43
C ILE A 135 6.04 -8.98 4.94
N PHE A 136 4.86 -9.00 5.56
CA PHE A 136 3.75 -9.88 5.21
C PHE A 136 2.78 -9.14 4.30
N MET A 137 2.29 -9.81 3.27
CA MET A 137 1.30 -9.27 2.34
C MET A 137 0.38 -10.39 1.84
N ALA A 138 -0.92 -10.13 1.80
CA ALA A 138 -1.85 -11.08 1.20
C ALA A 138 -1.78 -11.01 -0.33
N ASN A 139 -1.91 -12.16 -1.00
CA ASN A 139 -1.96 -12.22 -2.46
C ASN A 139 -3.27 -12.85 -2.93
N LEU A 140 -4.07 -12.06 -3.62
CA LEU A 140 -5.42 -12.43 -4.02
C LEU A 140 -5.42 -13.56 -5.06
N HIS A 141 -4.51 -13.51 -6.04
CA HIS A 141 -4.46 -14.48 -7.12
C HIS A 141 -3.71 -15.77 -6.77
N GLU A 142 -2.75 -15.69 -5.86
CA GLU A 142 -1.99 -16.85 -5.37
C GLU A 142 -2.69 -17.53 -4.20
N ARG A 143 -3.72 -16.90 -3.64
CA ARG A 143 -4.45 -17.41 -2.47
C ARG A 143 -3.51 -17.67 -1.30
N ALA A 144 -2.64 -16.73 -1.03
CA ALA A 144 -1.53 -16.91 -0.10
C ALA A 144 -1.28 -15.68 0.77
N LEU A 145 -0.71 -15.91 1.94
CA LEU A 145 -0.03 -14.89 2.73
C LEU A 145 1.47 -15.01 2.42
N LEU A 146 1.95 -14.09 1.61
CA LEU A 146 3.34 -14.05 1.18
C LEU A 146 4.20 -13.31 2.18
N THR A 147 5.49 -13.61 2.20
CA THR A 147 6.47 -12.82 2.95
C THR A 147 7.66 -12.44 2.09
N ASP A 148 8.15 -11.21 2.29
CA ASP A 148 9.43 -10.78 1.73
C ASP A 148 10.42 -10.46 2.85
N ILE A 149 11.68 -10.79 2.59
CA ILE A 149 12.80 -10.51 3.47
C ILE A 149 13.39 -9.15 3.06
N LEU A 150 13.42 -8.21 3.98
CA LEU A 150 13.98 -6.86 3.77
C LEU A 150 15.49 -6.88 4.07
N VAL A 151 16.30 -7.03 3.04
CA VAL A 151 17.77 -7.13 3.18
C VAL A 151 18.41 -5.74 3.01
N PRO A 152 19.08 -5.20 4.03
CA PRO A 152 19.81 -3.94 3.90
C PRO A 152 20.85 -4.00 2.78
N LYS A 153 20.90 -2.95 1.94
CA LYS A 153 21.87 -2.82 0.85
C LYS A 153 22.27 -1.36 0.65
N GLY A 154 23.47 -1.01 1.03
CA GLY A 154 23.93 0.39 1.01
C GLY A 154 23.07 1.26 1.91
N SER A 155 22.51 2.34 1.37
CA SER A 155 21.57 3.23 2.08
C SER A 155 20.09 2.83 1.92
N GLY A 156 19.82 1.67 1.36
CA GLY A 156 18.46 1.18 1.09
C GLY A 156 18.32 -0.31 1.37
N PHE A 157 17.40 -0.95 0.65
CA PHE A 157 17.06 -2.36 0.85
C PHE A 157 16.90 -3.09 -0.48
N VAL A 158 16.96 -4.42 -0.39
CA VAL A 158 16.50 -5.35 -1.41
C VAL A 158 15.46 -6.26 -0.79
N GLY A 159 14.28 -6.34 -1.39
CA GLY A 159 13.23 -7.28 -1.01
C GLY A 159 13.43 -8.61 -1.72
N LYS A 160 13.68 -9.67 -0.96
CA LYS A 160 13.80 -11.03 -1.46
C LYS A 160 12.58 -11.85 -1.07
N HIS A 161 12.16 -12.75 -1.94
CA HIS A 161 11.08 -13.67 -1.60
C HIS A 161 11.45 -14.52 -0.38
N GLY A 162 10.58 -14.49 0.63
CA GLY A 162 10.65 -15.36 1.79
C GLY A 162 9.77 -16.60 1.61
N ASP A 163 9.68 -17.43 2.65
CA ASP A 163 8.73 -18.53 2.66
C ASP A 163 7.30 -18.00 2.77
N ASP A 164 6.37 -18.56 2.01
CA ASP A 164 4.95 -18.21 2.14
C ASP A 164 4.42 -18.70 3.48
N ALA A 165 3.82 -17.81 4.25
CA ALA A 165 3.35 -18.13 5.59
C ALA A 165 2.07 -18.97 5.58
N VAL A 166 1.20 -18.72 4.61
CA VAL A 166 -0.07 -19.45 4.43
C VAL A 166 -0.34 -19.65 2.95
N LEU A 167 -0.75 -20.86 2.58
CA LEU A 167 -1.38 -21.15 1.30
C LEU A 167 -2.81 -21.62 1.58
N ALA A 168 -3.79 -20.82 1.17
CA ALA A 168 -5.19 -21.17 1.30
C ALA A 168 -5.57 -22.16 0.20
N ASN A 169 -6.09 -23.34 0.58
CA ASN A 169 -6.61 -24.33 -0.36
C ASN A 169 -8.08 -24.04 -0.71
N ASP A 170 -8.44 -22.78 -0.82
CA ASP A 170 -9.79 -22.32 -1.10
C ASP A 170 -9.76 -21.37 -2.31
N PRO A 171 -10.44 -21.73 -3.42
CA PRO A 171 -10.47 -20.88 -4.62
C PRO A 171 -11.22 -19.56 -4.41
N GLN A 172 -11.99 -19.42 -3.36
CA GLN A 172 -12.73 -18.21 -3.01
C GLN A 172 -11.99 -17.32 -2.01
N TRP A 173 -10.85 -17.78 -1.47
CA TRP A 173 -10.07 -16.97 -0.55
C TRP A 173 -9.44 -15.76 -1.24
N ILE A 174 -9.76 -14.58 -0.73
CA ILE A 174 -9.23 -13.29 -1.18
C ILE A 174 -8.76 -12.49 0.03
N GLY A 175 -7.63 -12.87 0.60
CA GLY A 175 -7.00 -12.10 1.67
C GLY A 175 -6.54 -10.74 1.14
N PHE A 176 -6.94 -9.64 1.79
CA PHE A 176 -6.63 -8.30 1.31
C PHE A 176 -6.15 -7.32 2.38
N SER A 177 -6.33 -7.62 3.66
CA SER A 177 -5.80 -6.81 4.75
C SER A 177 -5.09 -7.72 5.75
N VAL A 178 -3.94 -7.26 6.20
CA VAL A 178 -3.08 -7.96 7.15
C VAL A 178 -2.85 -7.05 8.35
N GLU A 179 -3.09 -7.55 9.54
CA GLU A 179 -2.83 -6.85 10.80
C GLU A 179 -2.08 -7.77 11.78
N ILE A 180 -1.28 -7.17 12.66
CA ILE A 180 -0.65 -7.90 13.76
C ILE A 180 -1.37 -7.52 15.04
N GLY A 181 -1.95 -8.51 15.70
CA GLY A 181 -2.69 -8.31 16.93
C GLY A 181 -1.79 -8.04 18.14
N PRO A 182 -2.37 -7.58 19.26
CA PRO A 182 -1.64 -7.37 20.50
C PRO A 182 -1.11 -8.67 21.12
N ASP A 183 -1.61 -9.80 20.67
CA ASP A 183 -1.17 -11.16 21.00
C ASP A 183 -0.03 -11.67 20.11
N GLY A 184 0.46 -10.86 19.18
CA GLY A 184 1.49 -11.23 18.22
C GLY A 184 1.01 -12.10 17.04
N ALA A 185 -0.28 -12.46 17.00
CA ALA A 185 -0.85 -13.22 15.91
C ALA A 185 -1.07 -12.35 14.66
N VAL A 186 -1.01 -12.97 13.49
CA VAL A 186 -1.32 -12.31 12.21
C VAL A 186 -2.79 -12.52 11.88
N TYR A 187 -3.52 -11.43 11.76
CA TYR A 187 -4.93 -11.39 11.39
C TYR A 187 -5.07 -11.00 9.92
N ILE A 188 -5.92 -11.73 9.20
CA ILE A 188 -6.16 -11.50 7.78
C ILE A 188 -7.66 -11.34 7.58
N LEU A 189 -8.06 -10.28 6.87
CA LEU A 189 -9.42 -10.16 6.36
C LEU A 189 -9.51 -10.85 5.01
N ASP A 190 -10.48 -11.71 4.86
CA ASP A 190 -10.81 -12.42 3.63
C ASP A 190 -12.13 -11.88 3.05
N TRP A 191 -12.11 -11.48 1.78
CA TRP A 191 -13.31 -11.04 1.07
C TRP A 191 -14.23 -12.21 0.69
N HIS A 192 -13.63 -13.37 0.50
CA HIS A 192 -14.30 -14.64 0.15
C HIS A 192 -15.21 -14.53 -1.06
N ASP A 193 -14.63 -14.48 -2.25
CA ASP A 193 -15.33 -14.37 -3.52
C ASP A 193 -14.63 -15.19 -4.60
N ALA A 194 -15.38 -15.80 -5.50
CA ALA A 194 -14.81 -16.52 -6.64
C ALA A 194 -14.21 -15.56 -7.68
N ASP A 195 -14.72 -14.34 -7.76
CA ASP A 195 -14.31 -13.32 -8.72
C ASP A 195 -13.35 -12.29 -8.14
N ILE A 196 -12.22 -12.09 -8.80
CA ILE A 196 -11.16 -11.20 -8.37
C ILE A 196 -11.05 -10.02 -9.34
N CYS A 197 -10.98 -8.79 -8.77
CA CYS A 197 -10.48 -7.60 -9.46
C CYS A 197 -11.06 -7.35 -10.86
N GLY A 198 -12.32 -6.93 -10.95
CA GLY A 198 -12.89 -6.40 -12.19
C GLY A 198 -13.33 -7.46 -13.20
N ASN A 199 -13.42 -8.70 -12.80
CA ASN A 199 -14.16 -9.69 -13.56
C ASN A 199 -15.66 -9.33 -13.58
N ALA A 200 -16.36 -9.73 -14.61
CA ALA A 200 -17.82 -9.56 -14.66
C ALA A 200 -18.45 -10.32 -13.50
N VAL A 201 -19.33 -9.64 -12.76
CA VAL A 201 -20.06 -10.26 -11.65
C VAL A 201 -20.87 -11.43 -12.17
N ASN A 202 -20.64 -12.62 -11.63
CA ASN A 202 -21.44 -13.79 -11.91
C ASN A 202 -22.65 -13.81 -10.96
N HIS A 203 -23.79 -13.36 -11.43
CA HIS A 203 -25.04 -13.32 -10.62
C HIS A 203 -25.66 -14.70 -10.38
N LYS A 204 -24.95 -15.78 -10.65
CA LYS A 204 -25.48 -17.16 -10.48
C LYS A 204 -24.92 -17.87 -9.24
N ASP A 205 -24.05 -17.19 -8.47
CA ASP A 205 -23.48 -17.69 -7.21
C ASP A 205 -24.32 -17.22 -6.02
#